data_056cb137182ae8853dfb4485a6db0b57
#
_entry.id   056cb137182ae8853dfb4485a6db0b57
#
_cell.length_a   1.000
_cell.length_b   1.000
_cell.length_c   1.000
_cell.angle_alpha   90.00
_cell.angle_beta   90.00
_cell.angle_gamma   90.00
#
_symmetry.space_group_name_H-M   'P 1'
#
loop_
_entity.id
_entity.type
_entity.pdbx_description
1 polymer ?
#
loop_
_entity_poly.entity_id
_entity_poly.type
_entity_poly.pdbx_seq_one_letter_code
_entity_poly.pdbx_strand_id
1 'polypeptide(L)'
;MTENKKIDILMATYNGEKYLSEQIESIISQTYTEWNLLVRDDGSSDNTCVILTEYEKKDSRIKVIKDNKGNLGIVKNFEELLYNSNSEFIMFTDQDDVWKKDKIEIMMRYIDDSDLIISDAIITNENLELQYESLYSVVNSRNGIVKNIIKNTYYGCCMLFKKIILDKVLPIPENKEIGHDLWVGLISEKYYKVKFINEKLLYFRRHSSNMTTINKSKRSIKAKIIGRYIILKELAKRFREIKKRTNY
;
A
#
# COMPACT_ATOMS: atom_id res chain seq x y z
N MET A 1 -1.12 -10.68 28.61
CA MET A 1 -0.28 -11.03 27.45
C MET A 1 -1.12 -10.72 26.23
N THR A 2 -0.78 -9.70 25.48
CA THR A 2 -1.48 -9.37 24.22
C THR A 2 -1.20 -10.52 23.25
N GLU A 3 -2.26 -11.23 22.81
CA GLU A 3 -2.13 -12.17 21.69
C GLU A 3 -1.40 -11.44 20.56
N ASN A 4 -0.31 -12.05 20.07
CA ASN A 4 0.44 -11.49 18.94
C ASN A 4 -0.45 -11.53 17.71
N LYS A 5 -0.99 -10.36 17.36
CA LYS A 5 -1.94 -10.17 16.26
C LYS A 5 -1.23 -10.38 14.93
N LYS A 6 -1.62 -11.37 14.15
CA LYS A 6 -0.96 -11.70 12.88
C LYS A 6 -1.26 -10.67 11.79
N ILE A 7 -0.24 -10.35 11.00
CA ILE A 7 -0.29 -9.34 9.94
C ILE A 7 0.03 -9.99 8.59
N ASP A 8 -0.74 -9.71 7.55
CA ASP A 8 -0.36 -10.01 6.18
C ASP A 8 0.22 -8.76 5.53
N ILE A 9 1.49 -8.84 5.13
CA ILE A 9 2.19 -7.82 4.35
C ILE A 9 2.03 -8.19 2.88
N LEU A 10 1.47 -7.30 2.08
CA LEU A 10 1.13 -7.53 0.68
C LEU A 10 2.13 -6.79 -0.21
N MET A 11 2.83 -7.53 -1.07
CA MET A 11 3.83 -7.02 -2.00
C MET A 11 3.47 -7.37 -3.44
N ALA A 12 3.23 -6.37 -4.26
CA ALA A 12 3.11 -6.52 -5.71
C ALA A 12 4.48 -6.29 -6.35
N THR A 13 4.95 -7.23 -7.19
CA THR A 13 6.25 -7.12 -7.88
C THR A 13 6.09 -7.10 -9.39
N TYR A 14 6.96 -6.35 -10.06
CA TYR A 14 7.16 -6.35 -11.50
C TYR A 14 8.52 -5.77 -11.86
N ASN A 15 9.43 -6.59 -12.43
CA ASN A 15 10.79 -6.22 -12.80
C ASN A 15 11.52 -5.47 -11.67
N GLY A 16 11.57 -6.11 -10.48
CA GLY A 16 12.07 -5.53 -9.24
C GLY A 16 13.45 -6.02 -8.82
N GLU A 17 14.17 -6.81 -9.64
CA GLU A 17 15.40 -7.51 -9.24
C GLU A 17 16.41 -6.63 -8.51
N LYS A 18 16.48 -5.33 -8.88
CA LYS A 18 17.49 -4.40 -8.35
C LYS A 18 17.36 -4.12 -6.86
N TYR A 19 16.13 -4.05 -6.33
CA TYR A 19 15.88 -3.57 -4.97
C TYR A 19 15.13 -4.58 -4.09
N LEU A 20 14.53 -5.59 -4.71
CA LEU A 20 13.63 -6.54 -4.05
C LEU A 20 14.26 -7.25 -2.85
N SER A 21 15.52 -7.70 -2.98
CA SER A 21 16.21 -8.37 -1.88
C SER A 21 16.37 -7.48 -0.66
N GLU A 22 16.75 -6.21 -0.85
CA GLU A 22 16.92 -5.25 0.24
C GLU A 22 15.59 -4.96 0.94
N GLN A 23 14.50 -4.84 0.19
CA GLN A 23 13.17 -4.67 0.75
C GLN A 23 12.73 -5.90 1.56
N ILE A 24 12.89 -7.12 1.04
CA ILE A 24 12.53 -8.35 1.76
C ILE A 24 13.36 -8.49 3.05
N GLU A 25 14.66 -8.24 3.02
CA GLU A 25 15.53 -8.29 4.20
C GLU A 25 15.10 -7.26 5.26
N SER A 26 14.62 -6.08 4.84
CA SER A 26 14.10 -5.08 5.77
C SER A 26 12.81 -5.54 6.49
N ILE A 27 12.00 -6.38 5.84
CA ILE A 27 10.81 -7.02 6.43
C ILE A 27 11.21 -8.18 7.34
N ILE A 28 12.15 -9.02 6.93
CA ILE A 28 12.66 -10.14 7.75
C ILE A 28 13.25 -9.63 9.07
N SER A 29 13.92 -8.47 9.03
CA SER A 29 14.57 -7.85 10.18
C SER A 29 13.64 -7.11 11.15
N GLN A 30 12.31 -7.14 10.94
CA GLN A 30 11.36 -6.45 11.83
C GLN A 30 11.39 -7.01 13.26
N THR A 31 11.30 -6.12 14.26
CA THR A 31 11.20 -6.51 15.68
C THR A 31 9.91 -7.26 16.00
N TYR A 32 8.84 -6.95 15.30
CA TYR A 32 7.57 -7.68 15.36
C TYR A 32 7.63 -8.90 14.44
N THR A 33 7.42 -10.10 14.96
CA THR A 33 7.67 -11.36 14.24
C THR A 33 6.43 -12.06 13.67
N GLU A 34 5.23 -11.67 14.14
CA GLU A 34 3.97 -12.30 13.75
C GLU A 34 3.40 -11.72 12.45
N TRP A 35 4.09 -11.99 11.35
CA TRP A 35 3.67 -11.56 10.02
C TRP A 35 3.83 -12.67 8.98
N ASN A 36 3.08 -12.55 7.88
CA ASN A 36 3.33 -13.22 6.62
C ASN A 36 3.62 -12.16 5.55
N LEU A 37 4.50 -12.46 4.62
CA LEU A 37 4.70 -11.68 3.39
C LEU A 37 4.05 -12.44 2.23
N LEU A 38 2.95 -11.92 1.72
CA LEU A 38 2.29 -12.43 0.52
C LEU A 38 2.77 -11.63 -0.69
N VAL A 39 3.38 -12.30 -1.64
CA VAL A 39 3.92 -11.67 -2.84
C VAL A 39 3.21 -12.18 -4.08
N ARG A 40 2.82 -11.30 -4.98
CA ARG A 40 2.38 -11.69 -6.32
C ARG A 40 3.19 -10.95 -7.37
N ASP A 41 3.84 -11.73 -8.21
CA ASP A 41 4.59 -11.20 -9.35
C ASP A 41 3.68 -11.01 -10.55
N ASP A 42 3.79 -9.86 -11.20
CA ASP A 42 2.91 -9.47 -12.32
C ASP A 42 3.51 -9.83 -13.69
N GLY A 43 4.30 -10.89 -13.76
CA GLY A 43 4.92 -11.38 -14.99
C GLY A 43 6.26 -10.71 -15.30
N SER A 44 7.15 -10.65 -14.30
CA SER A 44 8.52 -10.14 -14.46
C SER A 44 9.33 -10.92 -15.49
N SER A 45 10.16 -10.21 -16.22
CA SER A 45 11.09 -10.77 -17.22
C SER A 45 12.56 -10.78 -16.77
N ASP A 46 12.84 -10.17 -15.62
CA ASP A 46 14.15 -10.14 -14.97
C ASP A 46 14.28 -11.25 -13.90
N ASN A 47 15.27 -11.17 -13.01
CA ASN A 47 15.48 -12.16 -11.97
C ASN A 47 14.53 -12.08 -10.77
N THR A 48 13.50 -11.24 -10.80
CA THR A 48 12.51 -11.08 -9.72
C THR A 48 11.96 -12.42 -9.23
N CYS A 49 11.46 -13.27 -10.15
CA CYS A 49 10.89 -14.57 -9.79
C CYS A 49 11.90 -15.54 -9.17
N VAL A 50 13.17 -15.46 -9.59
CA VAL A 50 14.25 -16.27 -9.01
C VAL A 50 14.49 -15.84 -7.57
N ILE A 51 14.63 -14.55 -7.32
CA ILE A 51 14.81 -13.97 -5.98
C ILE A 51 13.65 -14.37 -5.07
N LEU A 52 12.41 -14.21 -5.51
CA LEU A 52 11.22 -14.58 -4.72
C LEU A 52 11.21 -16.05 -4.35
N THR A 53 11.57 -16.94 -5.30
CA THR A 53 11.62 -18.38 -5.05
C THR A 53 12.69 -18.74 -4.01
N GLU A 54 13.82 -18.05 -3.99
CA GLU A 54 14.87 -18.24 -2.99
C GLU A 54 14.42 -17.81 -1.59
N TYR A 55 13.76 -16.66 -1.47
CA TYR A 55 13.25 -16.19 -0.19
C TYR A 55 12.09 -17.05 0.34
N GLU A 56 11.17 -17.51 -0.52
CA GLU A 56 10.10 -18.45 -0.14
C GLU A 56 10.66 -19.76 0.45
N LYS A 57 11.81 -20.23 -0.05
CA LYS A 57 12.48 -21.42 0.51
C LYS A 57 13.21 -21.15 1.83
N LYS A 58 13.72 -19.92 2.04
CA LYS A 58 14.51 -19.55 3.22
C LYS A 58 13.64 -19.20 4.45
N ASP A 59 12.47 -18.59 4.24
CA ASP A 59 11.59 -18.15 5.31
C ASP A 59 10.13 -18.58 5.05
N SER A 60 9.60 -19.45 5.88
CA SER A 60 8.24 -20.01 5.75
C SER A 60 7.11 -18.97 5.86
N ARG A 61 7.40 -17.77 6.35
CA ARG A 61 6.47 -16.64 6.43
C ARG A 61 6.28 -15.95 5.07
N ILE A 62 7.18 -16.18 4.10
CA ILE A 62 7.11 -15.62 2.75
C ILE A 62 6.39 -16.60 1.84
N LYS A 63 5.36 -16.13 1.14
CA LYS A 63 4.54 -16.94 0.25
C LYS A 63 4.34 -16.23 -1.08
N VAL A 64 4.76 -16.87 -2.17
CA VAL A 64 4.56 -16.38 -3.53
C VAL A 64 3.25 -16.95 -4.06
N ILE A 65 2.30 -16.07 -4.39
CA ILE A 65 1.02 -16.46 -4.98
C ILE A 65 1.27 -16.88 -6.44
N LYS A 66 1.01 -18.14 -6.72
CA LYS A 66 1.14 -18.72 -8.07
C LYS A 66 -0.24 -18.86 -8.68
N ASP A 67 -0.55 -17.96 -9.58
CA ASP A 67 -1.77 -18.02 -10.38
C ASP A 67 -1.45 -17.91 -11.88
N ASN A 68 -2.43 -18.16 -12.73
CA ASN A 68 -2.28 -18.10 -14.18
C ASN A 68 -2.91 -16.83 -14.78
N LYS A 69 -3.03 -15.75 -13.98
CA LYS A 69 -3.75 -14.53 -14.39
C LYS A 69 -2.91 -13.57 -15.25
N GLY A 70 -1.60 -13.81 -15.35
CA GLY A 70 -0.68 -12.99 -16.13
C GLY A 70 -0.50 -11.58 -15.55
N ASN A 71 -0.16 -10.63 -16.41
CA ASN A 71 0.03 -9.23 -16.02
C ASN A 71 -1.33 -8.53 -15.86
N LEU A 72 -1.63 -8.11 -14.64
CA LEU A 72 -2.88 -7.45 -14.24
C LEU A 72 -2.73 -5.93 -14.07
N GLY A 73 -1.50 -5.45 -13.97
CA GLY A 73 -1.18 -4.10 -13.54
C GLY A 73 -1.31 -3.93 -12.03
N ILE A 74 -0.65 -2.89 -11.49
CA ILE A 74 -0.42 -2.68 -10.05
C ILE A 74 -1.69 -2.76 -9.19
N VAL A 75 -2.80 -2.15 -9.63
CA VAL A 75 -4.04 -2.07 -8.83
C VAL A 75 -4.68 -3.44 -8.69
N LYS A 76 -4.79 -4.20 -9.78
CA LYS A 76 -5.35 -5.55 -9.77
C LYS A 76 -4.42 -6.56 -9.12
N ASN A 77 -3.12 -6.35 -9.21
CA ASN A 77 -2.14 -7.16 -8.50
C ASN A 77 -2.34 -7.03 -6.97
N PHE A 78 -2.47 -5.81 -6.44
CA PHE A 78 -2.82 -5.61 -5.03
C PHE A 78 -4.22 -6.13 -4.68
N GLU A 79 -5.20 -6.01 -5.57
CA GLU A 79 -6.54 -6.57 -5.33
C GLU A 79 -6.50 -8.09 -5.15
N GLU A 80 -5.74 -8.80 -5.97
CA GLU A 80 -5.54 -10.25 -5.82
C GLU A 80 -4.85 -10.60 -4.49
N LEU A 81 -3.85 -9.83 -4.08
CA LEU A 81 -3.22 -9.98 -2.77
C LEU A 81 -4.23 -9.78 -1.63
N LEU A 82 -5.11 -8.79 -1.73
CA LEU A 82 -6.16 -8.54 -0.75
C LEU A 82 -7.16 -9.71 -0.66
N TYR A 83 -7.53 -10.34 -1.78
CA TYR A 83 -8.39 -11.53 -1.77
C TYR A 83 -7.71 -12.75 -1.14
N ASN A 84 -6.38 -12.85 -1.21
CA ASN A 84 -5.60 -13.94 -0.62
C ASN A 84 -5.18 -13.68 0.84
N SER A 85 -5.41 -12.47 1.37
CA SER A 85 -5.09 -12.11 2.75
C SER A 85 -6.09 -12.72 3.74
N ASN A 86 -5.57 -13.32 4.81
CA ASN A 86 -6.37 -13.98 5.84
C ASN A 86 -6.19 -13.42 7.24
N SER A 87 -5.12 -12.65 7.50
CA SER A 87 -4.85 -12.03 8.80
C SER A 87 -5.81 -10.88 9.12
N GLU A 88 -5.96 -10.56 10.40
CA GLU A 88 -6.81 -9.45 10.88
C GLU A 88 -6.26 -8.10 10.44
N PHE A 89 -4.93 -8.00 10.32
CA PHE A 89 -4.22 -6.77 9.96
C PHE A 89 -3.49 -6.94 8.63
N ILE A 90 -3.48 -5.88 7.84
CA ILE A 90 -2.90 -5.85 6.50
C ILE A 90 -2.01 -4.63 6.35
N MET A 91 -0.85 -4.82 5.74
CA MET A 91 0.06 -3.76 5.31
C MET A 91 0.33 -3.87 3.82
N PHE A 92 0.44 -2.76 3.13
CA PHE A 92 1.00 -2.73 1.79
C PHE A 92 2.50 -2.44 1.83
N THR A 93 3.21 -2.96 0.86
CA THR A 93 4.62 -2.63 0.64
C THR A 93 4.93 -2.60 -0.85
N ASP A 94 5.76 -1.64 -1.26
CA ASP A 94 6.34 -1.61 -2.59
C ASP A 94 7.62 -2.48 -2.61
N GLN A 95 8.10 -2.89 -3.79
CA GLN A 95 9.23 -3.80 -3.96
C GLN A 95 10.61 -3.13 -3.82
N ASP A 96 10.65 -1.80 -3.69
CA ASP A 96 11.84 -0.95 -3.88
C ASP A 96 12.14 -0.01 -2.70
N ASP A 97 11.35 -0.08 -1.63
CA ASP A 97 11.56 0.69 -0.40
C ASP A 97 12.51 -0.05 0.59
N VAL A 98 12.75 0.53 1.76
CA VAL A 98 13.39 -0.14 2.90
C VAL A 98 12.69 0.25 4.19
N TRP A 99 12.21 -0.74 4.94
CA TRP A 99 11.51 -0.50 6.20
C TRP A 99 12.48 -0.29 7.37
N LYS A 100 12.14 0.58 8.32
CA LYS A 100 12.83 0.63 9.59
C LYS A 100 12.44 -0.59 10.44
N LYS A 101 13.38 -1.08 11.25
CA LYS A 101 13.25 -2.33 12.03
C LYS A 101 12.03 -2.40 12.95
N ASP A 102 11.54 -1.25 13.39
CA ASP A 102 10.45 -1.11 14.37
C ASP A 102 9.12 -0.65 13.73
N LYS A 103 9.05 -0.64 12.40
CA LYS A 103 7.87 -0.12 11.67
C LYS A 103 6.59 -0.82 12.08
N ILE A 104 6.56 -2.13 12.04
CA ILE A 104 5.35 -2.90 12.37
C ILE A 104 4.97 -2.66 13.83
N GLU A 105 5.92 -2.80 14.74
CA GLU A 105 5.67 -2.62 16.17
C GLU A 105 5.10 -1.24 16.51
N ILE A 106 5.67 -0.18 15.93
CA ILE A 106 5.18 1.19 16.13
C ILE A 106 3.76 1.34 15.59
N MET A 107 3.49 0.90 14.36
CA MET A 107 2.16 1.04 13.76
C MET A 107 1.10 0.25 14.53
N MET A 108 1.44 -0.93 15.07
CA MET A 108 0.54 -1.75 15.89
C MET A 108 0.14 -1.08 17.20
N ARG A 109 0.97 -0.21 17.78
CA ARG A 109 0.59 0.57 18.98
C ARG A 109 -0.56 1.55 18.74
N TYR A 110 -0.79 1.95 17.48
CA TYR A 110 -1.84 2.89 17.12
C TYR A 110 -3.12 2.23 16.59
N ILE A 111 -3.06 0.93 16.21
CA ILE A 111 -4.18 0.29 15.49
C ILE A 111 -5.38 -0.02 16.39
N ASP A 112 -5.19 -0.14 17.71
CA ASP A 112 -6.28 -0.44 18.64
C ASP A 112 -7.36 0.66 18.63
N ASP A 113 -6.94 1.91 18.50
CA ASP A 113 -7.82 3.10 18.47
C ASP A 113 -8.21 3.53 17.05
N SER A 114 -7.85 2.80 16.01
CA SER A 114 -8.07 3.19 14.62
C SER A 114 -8.27 1.96 13.73
N ASP A 115 -8.77 2.16 12.52
CA ASP A 115 -8.97 1.08 11.56
C ASP A 115 -7.97 1.16 10.42
N LEU A 116 -7.47 2.35 10.10
CA LEU A 116 -6.38 2.60 9.15
C LEU A 116 -5.37 3.56 9.78
N ILE A 117 -4.10 3.15 9.81
CA ILE A 117 -2.95 3.97 10.19
C ILE A 117 -2.15 4.30 8.95
N ILE A 118 -1.70 5.53 8.84
CA ILE A 118 -0.80 6.00 7.78
C ILE A 118 0.40 6.63 8.47
N SER A 119 1.60 6.13 8.20
CA SER A 119 2.86 6.66 8.74
C SER A 119 3.50 7.66 7.78
N ASP A 120 4.42 8.46 8.28
CA ASP A 120 5.32 9.25 7.46
C ASP A 120 6.49 8.38 6.92
N ALA A 121 7.26 8.91 5.99
CA ALA A 121 8.42 8.27 5.39
C ALA A 121 9.56 9.28 5.19
N ILE A 122 10.79 8.77 5.13
CA ILE A 122 11.97 9.52 4.69
C ILE A 122 12.11 9.30 3.18
N ILE A 123 12.26 10.36 2.40
CA ILE A 123 12.47 10.24 0.96
C ILE A 123 13.97 10.17 0.67
N THR A 124 14.38 9.13 -0.04
CA THR A 124 15.78 8.90 -0.43
C THR A 124 15.93 8.77 -1.95
N ASN A 125 17.15 8.89 -2.44
CA ASN A 125 17.49 8.50 -3.80
C ASN A 125 17.66 6.97 -3.93
N GLU A 126 18.08 6.50 -5.10
CA GLU A 126 18.28 5.06 -5.36
C GLU A 126 19.32 4.39 -4.45
N ASN A 127 20.28 5.14 -3.90
CA ASN A 127 21.35 4.67 -3.01
C ASN A 127 21.00 4.87 -1.52
N LEU A 128 19.75 5.15 -1.18
CA LEU A 128 19.28 5.47 0.18
C LEU A 128 19.86 6.76 0.79
N GLU A 129 20.43 7.65 -0.02
CA GLU A 129 20.88 8.96 0.44
C GLU A 129 19.67 9.89 0.63
N LEU A 130 19.66 10.63 1.74
CA LEU A 130 18.57 11.51 2.13
C LEU A 130 18.28 12.58 1.07
N GLN A 131 17.03 12.69 0.64
CA GLN A 131 16.52 13.77 -0.22
C GLN A 131 15.59 14.70 0.53
N TYR A 132 14.64 14.15 1.27
CA TYR A 132 13.73 14.91 2.15
C TYR A 132 13.45 14.12 3.42
N GLU A 133 13.44 14.80 4.55
CA GLU A 133 13.23 14.17 5.84
C GLU A 133 11.80 13.68 6.11
N SER A 134 10.82 14.14 5.32
CA SER A 134 9.41 13.82 5.55
C SER A 134 8.65 13.83 4.23
N LEU A 135 8.02 12.71 3.91
CA LEU A 135 7.09 12.59 2.79
C LEU A 135 5.87 13.49 3.03
N TYR A 136 5.36 13.54 4.27
CA TYR A 136 4.23 14.38 4.64
C TYR A 136 4.45 15.85 4.33
N SER A 137 5.64 16.38 4.63
CA SER A 137 5.96 17.79 4.37
C SER A 137 5.99 18.09 2.87
N VAL A 138 6.51 17.16 2.05
CA VAL A 138 6.65 17.34 0.60
C VAL A 138 5.30 17.26 -0.11
N VAL A 139 4.46 16.30 0.26
CA VAL A 139 3.17 16.11 -0.42
C VAL A 139 2.01 16.82 0.28
N ASN A 140 2.24 17.37 1.49
CA ASN A 140 1.24 17.99 2.35
C ASN A 140 0.13 16.99 2.73
N SER A 141 0.57 15.83 3.27
CA SER A 141 -0.32 14.73 3.67
C SER A 141 -1.30 15.18 4.75
N ARG A 142 -2.55 14.75 4.61
CA ARG A 142 -3.62 15.10 5.55
C ARG A 142 -4.90 14.31 5.33
N ASN A 143 -5.70 14.23 6.37
CA ASN A 143 -7.03 13.66 6.34
C ASN A 143 -7.98 14.46 5.45
N GLY A 144 -8.98 13.80 4.92
CA GLY A 144 -10.13 14.40 4.29
C GLY A 144 -10.32 13.96 2.84
N ILE A 145 -11.51 13.42 2.55
CA ILE A 145 -11.89 12.88 1.24
C ILE A 145 -11.68 13.93 0.13
N VAL A 146 -12.23 15.15 0.31
CA VAL A 146 -12.14 16.20 -0.72
C VAL A 146 -10.69 16.57 -1.03
N LYS A 147 -9.87 16.69 0.01
CA LYS A 147 -8.45 17.05 -0.15
C LYS A 147 -7.70 15.99 -0.94
N ASN A 148 -7.94 14.71 -0.64
CA ASN A 148 -7.28 13.59 -1.29
C ASN A 148 -7.83 13.30 -2.71
N ILE A 149 -9.08 13.64 -3.01
CA ILE A 149 -9.58 13.67 -4.39
C ILE A 149 -8.85 14.75 -5.21
N ILE A 150 -8.56 15.91 -4.61
CA ILE A 150 -7.83 16.99 -5.29
C ILE A 150 -6.36 16.61 -5.50
N LYS A 151 -5.71 16.09 -4.48
CA LYS A 151 -4.32 15.62 -4.51
C LYS A 151 -4.20 14.43 -3.58
N ASN A 152 -4.01 13.23 -4.17
CA ASN A 152 -3.76 12.01 -3.38
C ASN A 152 -2.52 12.20 -2.49
N THR A 153 -2.66 11.91 -1.22
CA THR A 153 -1.58 11.87 -0.23
C THR A 153 -1.54 10.56 0.53
N TYR A 154 -2.31 9.56 0.08
CA TYR A 154 -2.20 8.19 0.54
C TYR A 154 -1.08 7.48 -0.22
N TYR A 155 -0.19 6.84 0.51
CA TYR A 155 0.87 5.99 -0.04
C TYR A 155 0.72 4.61 0.57
N GLY A 156 0.54 3.60 -0.26
CA GLY A 156 0.27 2.22 0.16
C GLY A 156 1.34 1.70 1.11
N CYS A 157 2.62 1.91 0.79
CA CYS A 157 3.75 1.50 1.63
C CYS A 157 3.78 2.12 3.04
N CYS A 158 2.96 3.14 3.30
CA CYS A 158 2.79 3.77 4.61
C CYS A 158 1.57 3.25 5.40
N MET A 159 0.79 2.31 4.86
CA MET A 159 -0.49 1.89 5.43
C MET A 159 -0.40 0.61 6.26
N LEU A 160 -1.10 0.62 7.40
CA LEU A 160 -1.54 -0.55 8.16
C LEU A 160 -3.04 -0.43 8.41
N PHE A 161 -3.82 -1.47 8.13
CA PHE A 161 -5.27 -1.42 8.33
C PHE A 161 -5.87 -2.77 8.75
N LYS A 162 -7.04 -2.69 9.36
CA LYS A 162 -7.83 -3.86 9.74
C LYS A 162 -8.52 -4.47 8.52
N LYS A 163 -8.57 -5.79 8.45
CA LYS A 163 -9.23 -6.55 7.35
C LYS A 163 -10.71 -6.16 7.14
N ILE A 164 -11.41 -5.72 8.18
CA ILE A 164 -12.82 -5.31 8.08
C ILE A 164 -13.06 -4.20 7.04
N ILE A 165 -12.02 -3.42 6.73
CA ILE A 165 -12.10 -2.38 5.69
C ILE A 165 -12.43 -2.99 4.32
N LEU A 166 -11.98 -4.21 4.05
CA LEU A 166 -12.13 -4.90 2.77
C LEU A 166 -13.59 -5.11 2.36
N ASP A 167 -14.50 -5.25 3.31
CA ASP A 167 -15.95 -5.40 3.07
C ASP A 167 -16.53 -4.23 2.25
N LYS A 168 -15.94 -3.05 2.38
CA LYS A 168 -16.35 -1.85 1.67
C LYS A 168 -15.40 -1.44 0.54
N VAL A 169 -14.16 -1.87 0.60
CA VAL A 169 -13.13 -1.55 -0.40
C VAL A 169 -13.27 -2.43 -1.63
N LEU A 170 -13.47 -3.75 -1.47
CA LEU A 170 -13.48 -4.70 -2.58
C LEU A 170 -14.84 -4.77 -3.31
N PRO A 171 -14.81 -4.96 -4.63
CA PRO A 171 -13.66 -4.91 -5.53
C PRO A 171 -13.18 -3.46 -5.77
N ILE A 172 -11.90 -3.27 -6.11
CA ILE A 172 -11.36 -1.95 -6.48
C ILE A 172 -11.84 -1.60 -7.89
N PRO A 173 -12.30 -0.37 -8.16
CA PRO A 173 -12.74 0.04 -9.50
C PRO A 173 -11.62 -0.08 -10.53
N GLU A 174 -11.93 -0.66 -11.67
CA GLU A 174 -11.00 -0.82 -12.79
C GLU A 174 -10.89 0.50 -13.59
N ASN A 175 -10.09 1.43 -13.06
CA ASN A 175 -9.87 2.72 -13.68
C ASN A 175 -8.48 3.25 -13.36
N LYS A 176 -7.75 3.71 -14.38
CA LYS A 176 -6.38 4.26 -14.24
C LYS A 176 -6.25 5.51 -13.34
N GLU A 177 -7.34 6.16 -13.02
CA GLU A 177 -7.36 7.33 -12.12
C GLU A 177 -7.43 6.92 -10.64
N ILE A 178 -7.64 5.63 -10.36
CA ILE A 178 -7.85 5.11 -9.01
C ILE A 178 -6.74 4.13 -8.68
N GLY A 179 -5.81 4.55 -7.83
CA GLY A 179 -4.84 3.66 -7.20
C GLY A 179 -5.48 2.84 -6.07
N HIS A 180 -4.89 1.69 -5.76
CA HIS A 180 -5.35 0.85 -4.64
C HIS A 180 -5.27 1.61 -3.31
N ASP A 181 -4.21 2.36 -3.09
CA ASP A 181 -3.96 3.19 -1.91
C ASP A 181 -4.97 4.32 -1.77
N LEU A 182 -5.21 5.08 -2.87
CA LEU A 182 -6.23 6.12 -2.91
C LEU A 182 -7.61 5.56 -2.57
N TRP A 183 -7.96 4.42 -3.16
CA TRP A 183 -9.28 3.81 -2.97
C TRP A 183 -9.48 3.34 -1.53
N VAL A 184 -8.50 2.60 -0.97
CA VAL A 184 -8.52 2.20 0.45
C VAL A 184 -8.65 3.42 1.35
N GLY A 185 -7.84 4.46 1.13
CA GLY A 185 -7.87 5.68 1.94
C GLY A 185 -9.22 6.39 1.90
N LEU A 186 -9.79 6.62 0.69
CA LEU A 186 -11.06 7.35 0.54
C LEU A 186 -12.26 6.60 1.12
N ILE A 187 -12.33 5.28 0.96
CA ILE A 187 -13.40 4.46 1.57
C ILE A 187 -13.24 4.44 3.09
N SER A 188 -12.01 4.33 3.59
CA SER A 188 -11.74 4.33 5.03
C SER A 188 -12.11 5.67 5.68
N GLU A 189 -11.79 6.79 5.08
CA GLU A 189 -12.18 8.12 5.58
C GLU A 189 -13.70 8.28 5.73
N LYS A 190 -14.50 7.59 4.92
CA LYS A 190 -15.96 7.67 4.98
C LYS A 190 -16.56 6.78 6.06
N TYR A 191 -16.01 5.62 6.31
CA TYR A 191 -16.69 4.56 7.07
C TYR A 191 -15.94 4.09 8.30
N TYR A 192 -14.66 4.48 8.47
CA TYR A 192 -13.74 3.94 9.46
C TYR A 192 -12.91 5.06 10.09
N LYS A 193 -12.21 4.73 11.18
CA LYS A 193 -11.34 5.67 11.88
C LYS A 193 -9.95 5.66 11.27
N VAL A 194 -9.59 6.73 10.56
CA VAL A 194 -8.27 6.92 9.93
C VAL A 194 -7.39 7.81 10.80
N LYS A 195 -6.14 7.39 11.01
CA LYS A 195 -5.14 8.13 11.78
C LYS A 195 -3.84 8.28 11.00
N PHE A 196 -3.37 9.51 10.84
CA PHE A 196 -2.04 9.82 10.37
C PHE A 196 -1.11 9.96 11.58
N ILE A 197 0.05 9.29 11.54
CA ILE A 197 1.08 9.34 12.57
C ILE A 197 2.36 9.96 11.99
N ASN A 198 3.11 10.70 12.80
CA ASN A 198 4.28 11.45 12.33
C ASN A 198 5.57 10.63 12.32
N GLU A 199 5.50 9.37 12.73
CA GLU A 199 6.62 8.43 12.73
C GLU A 199 7.05 8.10 11.30
N LYS A 200 8.32 8.36 11.00
CA LYS A 200 8.96 8.10 9.71
C LYS A 200 9.50 6.67 9.73
N LEU A 201 8.74 5.74 9.17
CA LEU A 201 8.94 4.31 9.40
C LEU A 201 9.51 3.53 8.21
N LEU A 202 9.79 4.22 7.11
CA LEU A 202 10.48 3.63 5.95
C LEU A 202 11.30 4.67 5.21
N TYR A 203 12.27 4.19 4.44
CA TYR A 203 12.99 4.92 3.43
C TYR A 203 12.27 4.72 2.09
N PHE A 204 11.54 5.76 1.67
CA PHE A 204 10.81 5.78 0.41
C PHE A 204 11.79 6.10 -0.72
N ARG A 205 12.17 5.07 -1.47
CA ARG A 205 13.22 5.16 -2.48
C ARG A 205 12.72 5.81 -3.76
N ARG A 206 13.51 6.74 -4.29
CA ARG A 206 13.25 7.42 -5.56
C ARG A 206 14.29 7.07 -6.59
N HIS A 207 13.83 6.49 -7.71
CA HIS A 207 14.62 6.15 -8.87
C HIS A 207 13.82 6.39 -10.17
N SER A 208 14.47 6.27 -11.34
CA SER A 208 13.88 6.59 -12.64
C SER A 208 12.67 5.72 -13.02
N SER A 209 12.57 4.51 -12.50
CA SER A 209 11.52 3.54 -12.81
C SER A 209 10.30 3.61 -11.87
N ASN A 210 10.27 4.51 -10.86
CA ASN A 210 9.10 4.62 -9.99
C ASN A 210 7.86 5.09 -10.79
N MET A 211 6.72 4.42 -10.60
CA MET A 211 5.46 4.79 -11.23
C MET A 211 4.91 6.13 -10.73
N THR A 212 5.13 6.46 -9.46
CA THR A 212 4.64 7.69 -8.83
C THR A 212 5.70 8.78 -8.90
N THR A 213 5.33 9.98 -9.36
CA THR A 213 6.19 11.15 -9.33
C THR A 213 5.79 12.09 -8.19
N ILE A 214 6.75 12.49 -7.34
CA ILE A 214 6.53 13.50 -6.28
C ILE A 214 6.43 14.91 -6.88
N ASN A 215 7.02 15.12 -8.05
CA ASN A 215 7.04 16.40 -8.75
C ASN A 215 5.65 16.80 -9.28
N LYS A 216 5.49 18.10 -9.58
CA LYS A 216 4.23 18.62 -10.16
C LYS A 216 3.84 17.81 -11.39
N SER A 217 2.65 17.24 -11.36
CA SER A 217 2.08 16.50 -12.48
C SER A 217 2.04 17.37 -13.74
N LYS A 218 2.62 16.86 -14.84
CA LYS A 218 2.59 17.50 -16.18
C LYS A 218 1.20 17.39 -16.85
N ARG A 219 0.20 16.77 -16.20
CA ARG A 219 -1.14 16.61 -16.76
C ARG A 219 -1.83 17.97 -16.94
N SER A 220 -2.57 18.13 -18.04
CA SER A 220 -3.37 19.32 -18.29
C SER A 220 -4.48 19.50 -17.22
N ILE A 221 -4.93 20.74 -17.04
CA ILE A 221 -6.02 21.06 -16.10
C ILE A 221 -7.28 20.24 -16.44
N LYS A 222 -7.62 20.16 -17.74
CA LYS A 222 -8.76 19.35 -18.22
C LYS A 222 -8.62 17.88 -17.81
N ALA A 223 -7.46 17.27 -17.99
CA ALA A 223 -7.21 15.88 -17.59
C ALA A 223 -7.33 15.69 -16.07
N LYS A 224 -6.88 16.67 -15.27
CA LYS A 224 -7.03 16.63 -13.81
C LYS A 224 -8.50 16.71 -13.37
N ILE A 225 -9.32 17.56 -14.02
CA ILE A 225 -10.75 17.69 -13.73
C ILE A 225 -11.48 16.40 -14.08
N ILE A 226 -11.21 15.83 -15.25
CA ILE A 226 -11.81 14.56 -15.69
C ILE A 226 -11.46 13.43 -14.70
N GLY A 227 -10.19 13.31 -14.29
CA GLY A 227 -9.78 12.30 -13.33
C GLY A 227 -10.52 12.42 -11.99
N ARG A 228 -10.69 13.64 -11.46
CA ARG A 228 -11.45 13.88 -10.22
C ARG A 228 -12.92 13.54 -10.36
N TYR A 229 -13.52 13.88 -11.51
CA TYR A 229 -14.90 13.50 -11.81
C TYR A 229 -15.09 11.97 -11.82
N ILE A 230 -14.15 11.24 -12.42
CA ILE A 230 -14.15 9.77 -12.43
C ILE A 230 -14.10 9.22 -11.00
N ILE A 231 -13.16 9.71 -10.18
CA ILE A 231 -13.04 9.29 -8.77
C ILE A 231 -14.37 9.54 -8.01
N LEU A 232 -14.94 10.71 -8.15
CA LEU A 232 -16.23 11.07 -7.52
C LEU A 232 -17.36 10.16 -7.98
N LYS A 233 -17.44 9.83 -9.27
CA LYS A 233 -18.45 8.94 -9.84
C LYS A 233 -18.34 7.53 -9.25
N GLU A 234 -17.13 6.97 -9.19
CA GLU A 234 -16.91 5.63 -8.62
C GLU A 234 -17.18 5.59 -7.12
N LEU A 235 -16.81 6.63 -6.37
CA LEU A 235 -17.15 6.76 -4.95
C LEU A 235 -18.67 6.82 -4.75
N ALA A 236 -19.38 7.65 -5.53
CA ALA A 236 -20.84 7.75 -5.43
C ALA A 236 -21.55 6.43 -5.77
N LYS A 237 -21.01 5.66 -6.73
CA LYS A 237 -21.47 4.30 -7.05
C LYS A 237 -21.28 3.38 -5.84
N ARG A 238 -20.04 3.31 -5.31
CA ARG A 238 -19.70 2.47 -4.17
C ARG A 238 -20.53 2.81 -2.92
N PHE A 239 -20.72 4.07 -2.59
CA PHE A 239 -21.51 4.48 -1.43
C PHE A 239 -22.99 4.07 -1.56
N ARG A 240 -23.56 4.09 -2.78
CA ARG A 240 -24.90 3.58 -3.04
C ARG A 240 -25.00 2.06 -2.88
N GLU A 241 -23.99 1.31 -3.35
CA GLU A 241 -23.90 -0.14 -3.19
C GLU A 241 -23.82 -0.54 -1.71
N ILE A 242 -22.95 0.12 -0.94
CA ILE A 242 -22.82 -0.12 0.50
C ILE A 242 -24.14 0.17 1.22
N LYS A 243 -24.79 1.33 0.93
CA LYS A 243 -26.06 1.70 1.54
C LYS A 243 -27.17 0.66 1.26
N LYS A 244 -27.19 0.07 0.07
CA LYS A 244 -28.15 -0.99 -0.24
C LYS A 244 -27.90 -2.25 0.58
N ARG A 245 -26.63 -2.65 0.81
CA ARG A 245 -26.26 -3.84 1.61
C ARG A 245 -26.57 -3.68 3.11
N THR A 246 -26.56 -2.46 3.64
CA THR A 246 -26.83 -2.19 5.08
C THR A 246 -28.32 -2.01 5.39
N ASN A 247 -29.18 -1.90 4.39
CA ASN A 247 -30.62 -1.76 4.56
C ASN A 247 -31.38 -3.11 4.39
N TYR A 248 -30.66 -4.20 4.30
CA TYR A 248 -31.12 -5.60 4.35
C TYR A 248 -30.49 -6.31 5.56
#